data_fb92dcc04b1149f472ce7b68469f47bf
#
_entry.id   fb92dcc04b1149f472ce7b68469f47bf
#
_cell.length_a   1.000
_cell.length_b   1.000
_cell.length_c   1.000
_cell.angle_alpha   90.00
_cell.angle_beta   90.00
_cell.angle_gamma   90.00
#
_symmetry.space_group_name_H-M   'P 1'
#
loop_
_entity.id
_entity.type
_entity.pdbx_description
1 polymer ?
#
loop_
_entity_poly.entity_id
_entity_poly.type
_entity_poly.pdbx_seq_one_letter_code
_entity_poly.pdbx_strand_id
1 'polypeptide(L)'
;GDVYKRQAIKQTLQSQIRKYPATCGIKVNTSYNSSTGEITVNAALKSSEGGEYDLVYVLVTDGLTASGGNENSYDYTVKAISNNYLSMSTDGRFTVDANQEHTAATFSISNAKNLNPATSRVVVYALRKVDDAYMVDNITECSINGSIDYLYND
;
A
#
# COMPACT_ATOMS: atom_id res chain seq x y z
N GLY A 1 -17.95 -10.36 8.87
CA GLY A 1 -17.64 -10.57 7.50
C GLY A 1 -16.41 -9.82 7.05
N ASP A 2 -16.12 -9.92 5.79
CA ASP A 2 -14.93 -9.30 5.22
C ASP A 2 -14.98 -7.78 5.27
N VAL A 3 -16.17 -7.20 5.19
CA VAL A 3 -16.34 -5.75 5.33
C VAL A 3 -15.77 -5.28 6.66
N TYR A 4 -16.14 -5.95 7.72
CA TYR A 4 -15.71 -5.56 9.06
C TYR A 4 -14.21 -5.78 9.25
N LYS A 5 -13.70 -6.88 8.74
CA LYS A 5 -12.26 -7.14 8.81
C LYS A 5 -11.46 -6.08 8.08
N ARG A 6 -11.89 -5.73 6.89
CA ARG A 6 -11.22 -4.72 6.09
C ARG A 6 -11.25 -3.35 6.76
N GLN A 7 -12.44 -2.94 7.23
CA GLN A 7 -12.59 -1.67 7.91
C GLN A 7 -11.77 -1.61 9.19
N ALA A 8 -11.73 -2.72 9.93
CA ALA A 8 -10.94 -2.78 11.14
C ALA A 8 -9.45 -2.62 10.85
N ILE A 9 -8.95 -3.26 9.80
CA ILE A 9 -7.55 -3.12 9.39
C ILE A 9 -7.27 -1.68 9.00
N LYS A 10 -8.10 -1.10 8.16
CA LYS A 10 -7.93 0.29 7.72
C LYS A 10 -7.95 1.26 8.89
N GLN A 11 -8.89 1.09 9.79
CA GLN A 11 -9.00 1.94 10.98
C GLN A 11 -7.81 1.79 11.90
N THR A 12 -7.31 0.56 12.05
CA THR A 12 -6.12 0.32 12.86
C THR A 12 -4.91 1.03 12.29
N LEU A 13 -4.70 0.93 10.97
CA LEU A 13 -3.59 1.61 10.31
C LEU A 13 -3.73 3.12 10.43
N GLN A 14 -4.93 3.65 10.22
CA GLN A 14 -5.19 5.09 10.36
C GLN A 14 -5.00 5.56 11.78
N SER A 15 -5.38 4.76 12.77
CA SER A 15 -5.13 5.07 14.17
C SER A 15 -3.66 5.16 14.49
N GLN A 16 -2.85 4.27 13.93
CA GLN A 16 -1.40 4.31 14.10
C GLN A 16 -0.83 5.61 13.54
N ILE A 17 -1.28 6.00 12.34
CA ILE A 17 -0.81 7.22 11.70
C ILE A 17 -1.25 8.45 12.49
N ARG A 18 -2.46 8.47 12.99
CA ARG A 18 -2.96 9.60 13.77
C ARG A 18 -2.26 9.76 15.11
N LYS A 19 -1.92 8.63 15.73
CA LYS A 19 -1.23 8.64 17.02
C LYS A 19 0.17 9.23 16.90
N TYR A 20 0.80 8.96 15.78
CA TYR A 20 2.15 9.41 15.50
C TYR A 20 2.14 10.10 14.15
N PRO A 21 2.40 11.41 14.08
CA PRO A 21 2.42 12.10 12.80
C PRO A 21 3.36 11.41 11.81
N ALA A 22 2.94 11.37 10.56
CA ALA A 22 3.74 10.74 9.53
C ALA A 22 5.06 11.48 9.34
N THR A 23 6.15 10.73 9.24
CA THR A 23 7.46 11.30 8.96
C THR A 23 7.80 11.24 7.48
N CYS A 24 7.02 10.53 6.68
CA CYS A 24 7.28 10.39 5.25
C CYS A 24 6.01 10.55 4.43
N GLY A 25 6.22 10.89 3.15
CA GLY A 25 5.21 10.79 2.12
C GLY A 25 5.59 9.69 1.15
N ILE A 26 4.60 9.17 0.43
CA ILE A 26 4.78 8.11 -0.54
C ILE A 26 4.19 8.56 -1.87
N LYS A 27 4.97 8.44 -2.92
CA LYS A 27 4.54 8.70 -4.29
C LYS A 27 4.43 7.37 -5.00
N VAL A 28 3.32 7.13 -5.70
CA VAL A 28 3.07 5.84 -6.33
C VAL A 28 2.52 6.05 -7.73
N ASN A 29 2.95 5.22 -8.65
CA ASN A 29 2.25 5.05 -9.91
C ASN A 29 2.11 3.56 -10.23
N THR A 30 1.04 3.22 -10.92
CA THR A 30 0.75 1.86 -11.30
C THR A 30 0.44 1.77 -12.78
N SER A 31 0.79 0.66 -13.39
CA SER A 31 0.38 0.34 -14.74
C SER A 31 -0.09 -1.10 -14.81
N TYR A 32 -1.07 -1.37 -15.66
CA TYR A 32 -1.65 -2.69 -15.79
C TYR A 32 -1.70 -3.10 -17.26
N ASN A 33 -1.16 -4.25 -17.55
CA ASN A 33 -1.23 -4.86 -18.86
C ASN A 33 -2.25 -6.01 -18.80
N SER A 34 -3.42 -5.78 -19.37
CA SER A 34 -4.50 -6.77 -19.35
C SER A 34 -4.18 -8.01 -20.20
N SER A 35 -3.33 -7.87 -21.19
CA SER A 35 -2.93 -9.00 -22.04
C SER A 35 -2.06 -10.01 -21.28
N THR A 36 -1.15 -9.51 -20.46
CA THR A 36 -0.25 -10.37 -19.68
C THR A 36 -0.74 -10.64 -18.27
N GLY A 37 -1.64 -9.80 -17.77
CA GLY A 37 -2.08 -9.87 -16.39
C GLY A 37 -1.07 -9.34 -15.40
N GLU A 38 -0.17 -8.46 -15.84
CA GLU A 38 0.86 -7.92 -14.97
C GLU A 38 0.53 -6.50 -14.53
N ILE A 39 0.68 -6.24 -13.25
CA ILE A 39 0.62 -4.90 -12.68
C ILE A 39 2.03 -4.53 -12.24
N THR A 40 2.45 -3.34 -12.63
CA THR A 40 3.73 -2.78 -12.22
C THR A 40 3.46 -1.61 -11.27
N VAL A 41 4.12 -1.63 -10.13
CA VAL A 41 3.99 -0.57 -9.12
C VAL A 41 5.34 0.09 -8.91
N ASN A 42 5.40 1.38 -9.13
CA ASN A 42 6.59 2.18 -8.86
C ASN A 42 6.28 3.11 -7.70
N ALA A 43 7.14 3.13 -6.71
CA ALA A 43 6.95 3.95 -5.54
C ALA A 43 8.23 4.67 -5.17
N ALA A 44 8.07 5.84 -4.59
CA ALA A 44 9.18 6.60 -4.01
C ALA A 44 8.75 7.12 -2.65
N LEU A 45 9.72 7.28 -1.77
CA LEU A 45 9.49 7.76 -0.41
C LEU A 45 10.39 8.95 -0.13
N LYS A 46 9.84 9.93 0.56
CA LYS A 46 10.57 11.10 1.00
C LYS A 46 10.24 11.35 2.46
N SER A 47 11.26 11.43 3.29
CA SER A 47 11.09 11.61 4.73
C SER A 47 11.56 12.98 5.17
N SER A 48 10.82 13.63 6.05
CA SER A 48 11.24 14.91 6.63
C SER A 48 12.38 14.75 7.64
N GLU A 49 12.48 13.57 8.25
CA GLU A 49 13.44 13.32 9.32
C GLU A 49 14.57 12.39 8.92
N GLY A 50 14.37 11.62 7.84
CA GLY A 50 15.26 10.53 7.51
C GLY A 50 15.00 9.31 8.38
N GLY A 51 15.58 8.19 8.01
CA GLY A 51 15.46 6.96 8.78
C GLY A 51 15.48 5.72 7.92
N GLU A 52 15.18 4.60 8.55
CA GLU A 52 15.12 3.31 7.89
C GLU A 52 13.65 2.94 7.67
N TYR A 53 13.32 2.60 6.44
CA TYR A 53 11.95 2.34 6.02
C TYR A 53 11.85 1.06 5.22
N ASP A 54 10.62 0.60 5.08
CA ASP A 54 10.26 -0.47 4.17
C ASP A 54 8.88 -0.16 3.60
N LEU A 55 8.63 -0.53 2.34
CA LEU A 55 7.35 -0.33 1.70
C LEU A 55 6.65 -1.67 1.52
N VAL A 56 5.40 -1.74 1.93
CA VAL A 56 4.56 -2.91 1.75
C VAL A 56 3.48 -2.57 0.74
N TYR A 57 3.27 -3.48 -0.22
CA TYR A 57 2.34 -3.29 -1.32
C TYR A 57 1.23 -4.31 -1.20
N VAL A 58 -0.01 -3.84 -1.33
CA VAL A 58 -1.19 -4.69 -1.26
C VAL A 58 -2.10 -4.37 -2.42
N LEU A 59 -2.41 -5.38 -3.24
CA LEU A 59 -3.42 -5.25 -4.27
C LEU A 59 -4.76 -5.63 -3.69
N VAL A 60 -5.71 -4.73 -3.77
CA VAL A 60 -7.07 -4.99 -3.30
C VAL A 60 -8.08 -4.75 -4.41
N THR A 61 -9.11 -5.55 -4.42
CA THR A 61 -10.25 -5.39 -5.30
C THR A 61 -11.47 -5.19 -4.44
N ASP A 62 -12.26 -4.17 -4.74
CA ASP A 62 -13.52 -3.95 -4.04
C ASP A 62 -14.42 -5.15 -4.27
N GLY A 63 -15.00 -5.64 -3.21
CA GLY A 63 -15.88 -6.77 -3.29
C GLY A 63 -17.07 -6.44 -4.17
N LEU A 64 -17.30 -7.31 -5.12
CA LEU A 64 -18.53 -7.21 -5.89
C LEU A 64 -19.68 -7.59 -4.99
N THR A 65 -20.73 -6.86 -5.10
CA THR A 65 -21.93 -7.12 -4.34
C THR A 65 -22.36 -8.55 -4.57
N ALA A 66 -22.33 -9.34 -3.51
CA ALA A 66 -23.02 -10.60 -3.57
C ALA A 66 -24.51 -10.31 -3.70
N SER A 67 -25.19 -11.10 -4.47
CA SER A 67 -26.62 -10.88 -4.66
C SER A 67 -27.32 -10.80 -3.32
N GLY A 68 -28.01 -9.69 -3.09
CA GLY A 68 -28.76 -9.47 -1.86
C GLY A 68 -27.97 -9.01 -0.67
N GLY A 69 -26.66 -8.81 -0.83
CA GLY A 69 -25.84 -8.39 0.29
C GLY A 69 -25.60 -6.90 0.29
N ASN A 70 -26.14 -6.20 1.25
CA ASN A 70 -26.01 -4.75 1.32
C ASN A 70 -24.60 -4.31 1.69
N GLU A 71 -24.02 -4.95 2.67
CA GLU A 71 -22.71 -4.63 3.17
C GLU A 71 -21.61 -5.11 2.23
N ASN A 72 -21.92 -6.04 1.37
CA ASN A 72 -20.92 -6.68 0.51
C ASN A 72 -20.37 -5.74 -0.56
N SER A 73 -21.11 -4.68 -0.88
CA SER A 73 -20.64 -3.70 -1.85
C SER A 73 -19.37 -2.98 -1.40
N TYR A 74 -19.06 -3.03 -0.11
CA TYR A 74 -17.88 -2.38 0.46
C TYR A 74 -16.76 -3.36 0.78
N ASP A 75 -16.99 -4.65 0.56
CA ASP A 75 -15.93 -5.63 0.73
C ASP A 75 -14.87 -5.40 -0.31
N TYR A 76 -13.65 -5.58 0.06
CA TYR A 76 -12.65 -5.87 -0.92
C TYR A 76 -11.80 -7.04 -0.49
N THR A 77 -11.25 -7.68 -1.50
CA THR A 77 -10.44 -8.86 -1.34
C THR A 77 -8.99 -8.47 -1.57
N VAL A 78 -8.11 -8.92 -0.70
CA VAL A 78 -6.67 -8.81 -0.92
C VAL A 78 -6.32 -9.83 -1.98
N LYS A 79 -5.76 -9.37 -3.11
CA LYS A 79 -5.39 -10.23 -4.23
C LYS A 79 -3.92 -10.58 -4.23
N ALA A 80 -3.09 -9.70 -3.71
CA ALA A 80 -1.65 -9.93 -3.61
C ALA A 80 -1.08 -9.04 -2.54
N ILE A 81 0.02 -9.48 -1.96
CA ILE A 81 0.71 -8.74 -0.91
C ILE A 81 2.20 -9.01 -1.04
N SER A 82 3.01 -8.00 -0.78
CA SER A 82 4.47 -8.15 -0.88
C SER A 82 5.03 -9.03 0.25
N ASN A 83 6.20 -9.62 -0.02
CA ASN A 83 6.81 -10.59 0.89
C ASN A 83 7.21 -10.01 2.24
N ASN A 84 7.37 -8.70 2.32
CA ASN A 84 7.76 -8.02 3.57
C ASN A 84 6.59 -7.71 4.49
N TYR A 85 5.40 -8.15 4.13
CA TYR A 85 4.26 -8.08 5.03
C TYR A 85 4.58 -8.84 6.31
N LEU A 86 4.24 -8.30 7.44
CA LEU A 86 4.56 -8.83 8.76
C LEU A 86 6.07 -8.88 9.04
N SER A 87 6.85 -8.13 8.32
CA SER A 87 8.31 -8.06 8.52
C SER A 87 9.01 -9.42 8.38
N MET A 88 8.44 -10.30 7.58
CA MET A 88 9.00 -11.63 7.35
C MET A 88 10.25 -11.59 6.46
N SER A 89 10.41 -10.52 5.68
CA SER A 89 11.54 -10.36 4.78
C SER A 89 12.28 -9.07 5.11
N THR A 90 13.60 -9.10 4.99
CA THR A 90 14.43 -7.90 5.11
C THR A 90 14.70 -7.28 3.74
N ASP A 91 14.26 -7.92 2.67
CA ASP A 91 14.41 -7.40 1.32
C ASP A 91 13.57 -6.13 1.16
N GLY A 92 14.15 -5.13 0.53
CA GLY A 92 13.43 -3.88 0.29
C GLY A 92 13.60 -2.83 1.39
N ARG A 93 14.21 -3.18 2.52
CA ARG A 93 14.52 -2.18 3.55
C ARG A 93 15.59 -1.22 3.04
N PHE A 94 15.39 0.06 3.34
CA PHE A 94 16.31 1.10 2.86
C PHE A 94 16.43 2.22 3.89
N THR A 95 17.54 2.94 3.80
CA THR A 95 17.77 4.12 4.62
C THR A 95 17.71 5.34 3.71
N VAL A 96 17.03 6.38 4.17
CA VAL A 96 16.90 7.63 3.44
C VAL A 96 17.30 8.78 4.35
N ASP A 97 18.03 9.74 3.76
CA ASP A 97 18.36 10.98 4.48
C ASP A 97 17.19 11.94 4.46
N ALA A 98 17.17 12.85 5.42
CA ALA A 98 16.11 13.84 5.52
C ALA A 98 15.97 14.62 4.22
N ASN A 99 14.72 14.72 3.74
CA ASN A 99 14.33 15.47 2.55
C ASN A 99 14.91 14.94 1.24
N GLN A 100 15.48 13.74 1.24
CA GLN A 100 15.96 13.09 0.02
C GLN A 100 14.91 12.06 -0.43
N GLU A 101 14.75 11.96 -1.74
CA GLU A 101 13.86 10.99 -2.34
C GLU A 101 14.56 9.65 -2.50
N HIS A 102 13.90 8.59 -2.09
CA HIS A 102 14.32 7.22 -2.36
C HIS A 102 13.33 6.59 -3.33
N THR A 103 13.82 6.15 -4.48
CA THR A 103 13.01 5.39 -5.44
C THR A 103 13.15 3.92 -5.13
N ALA A 104 12.06 3.29 -4.77
CA ALA A 104 12.06 1.88 -4.43
C ALA A 104 12.16 1.02 -5.68
N ALA A 105 12.59 -0.22 -5.52
CA ALA A 105 12.55 -1.19 -6.61
C ALA A 105 11.10 -1.40 -7.07
N THR A 106 10.94 -1.57 -8.37
CA THR A 106 9.62 -1.82 -8.96
C THR A 106 9.04 -3.10 -8.39
N PHE A 107 7.79 -3.06 -7.97
CA PHE A 107 7.07 -4.22 -7.50
C PHE A 107 6.12 -4.70 -8.60
N SER A 108 6.18 -5.98 -8.95
CA SER A 108 5.35 -6.56 -9.99
C SER A 108 4.40 -7.58 -9.41
N ILE A 109 3.18 -7.54 -9.89
CA ILE A 109 2.13 -8.50 -9.51
C ILE A 109 1.71 -9.21 -10.77
N SER A 110 1.82 -10.54 -10.78
CA SER A 110 1.46 -11.38 -11.90
C SER A 110 0.09 -12.00 -11.73
N ASN A 111 -0.41 -12.61 -12.80
CA ASN A 111 -1.65 -13.40 -12.79
C ASN A 111 -2.91 -12.60 -12.48
N ALA A 112 -2.94 -11.35 -12.91
CA ALA A 112 -4.09 -10.48 -12.71
C ALA A 112 -4.91 -10.27 -13.97
N LYS A 113 -5.00 -11.30 -14.85
CA LYS A 113 -5.70 -11.17 -16.14
C LYS A 113 -7.18 -10.81 -16.00
N ASN A 114 -7.81 -11.24 -14.92
CA ASN A 114 -9.23 -10.99 -14.69
C ASN A 114 -9.48 -9.80 -13.76
N LEU A 115 -8.48 -8.97 -13.57
CA LEU A 115 -8.62 -7.80 -12.74
C LEU A 115 -9.58 -6.80 -13.37
N ASN A 116 -10.45 -6.24 -12.55
CA ASN A 116 -11.23 -5.07 -12.95
C ASN A 116 -10.52 -3.81 -12.45
N PRO A 117 -9.89 -3.05 -13.35
CA PRO A 117 -9.15 -1.86 -12.92
C PRO A 117 -10.02 -0.82 -12.23
N ALA A 118 -11.30 -0.76 -12.59
CA ALA A 118 -12.21 0.24 -12.03
C ALA A 118 -12.51 0.01 -10.54
N THR A 119 -12.38 -1.24 -10.09
CA THR A 119 -12.70 -1.61 -8.70
C THR A 119 -11.48 -2.06 -7.92
N SER A 120 -10.30 -1.91 -8.51
CA SER A 120 -9.06 -2.36 -7.88
C SER A 120 -8.15 -1.19 -7.59
N ARG A 121 -7.28 -1.37 -6.60
CA ARG A 121 -6.27 -0.37 -6.27
C ARG A 121 -5.10 -1.02 -5.56
N VAL A 122 -4.00 -0.30 -5.55
CA VAL A 122 -2.82 -0.72 -4.79
C VAL A 122 -2.73 0.17 -3.56
N VAL A 123 -2.64 -0.47 -2.41
CA VAL A 123 -2.39 0.20 -1.14
C VAL A 123 -0.91 0.03 -0.85
N VAL A 124 -0.25 1.14 -0.55
CA VAL A 124 1.17 1.13 -0.20
C VAL A 124 1.28 1.74 1.19
N TYR A 125 1.92 1.03 2.09
CA TYR A 125 2.20 1.62 3.38
C TYR A 125 3.68 1.53 3.71
N ALA A 126 4.15 2.58 4.37
CA ALA A 126 5.53 2.69 4.80
C ALA A 126 5.65 2.23 6.24
N LEU A 127 6.58 1.32 6.46
CA LEU A 127 7.01 0.94 7.79
C LEU A 127 8.27 1.72 8.10
N ARG A 128 8.36 2.25 9.29
CA ARG A 128 9.55 2.94 9.78
C ARG A 128 10.13 2.18 10.96
N LYS A 129 11.43 2.04 10.97
CA LYS A 129 12.10 1.42 12.10
C LYS A 129 12.19 2.42 13.25
N VAL A 130 11.61 2.03 14.38
CA VAL A 130 11.69 2.79 15.62
C VAL A 130 12.20 1.82 16.68
N ASP A 131 13.37 2.12 17.23
CA ASP A 131 14.12 1.19 18.07
C ASP A 131 14.37 -0.11 17.29
N ASP A 132 13.89 -1.23 17.73
CA ASP A 132 14.10 -2.51 17.03
C ASP A 132 12.86 -3.01 16.31
N ALA A 133 11.84 -2.17 16.15
CA ALA A 133 10.57 -2.58 15.55
C ALA A 133 10.25 -1.71 14.33
N TYR A 134 9.54 -2.30 13.38
CA TYR A 134 8.99 -1.56 12.25
C TYR A 134 7.53 -1.23 12.55
N MET A 135 7.19 0.04 12.43
CA MET A 135 5.85 0.56 12.73
C MET A 135 5.29 1.26 11.51
N VAL A 136 3.97 1.21 11.36
CA VAL A 136 3.32 1.92 10.26
C VAL A 136 3.52 3.42 10.44
N ASP A 137 4.12 4.06 9.45
CA ASP A 137 4.37 5.49 9.44
C ASP A 137 3.36 6.24 8.58
N ASN A 138 3.07 5.71 7.40
CA ASN A 138 2.10 6.34 6.49
C ASN A 138 1.50 5.28 5.58
N ILE A 139 0.38 5.64 4.95
CA ILE A 139 -0.34 4.77 4.04
C ILE A 139 -0.93 5.60 2.92
N THR A 140 -0.92 5.08 1.70
CA THR A 140 -1.55 5.72 0.55
C THR A 140 -2.22 4.68 -0.34
N GLU A 141 -3.16 5.12 -1.16
CA GLU A 141 -3.86 4.28 -2.11
C GLU A 141 -3.67 4.85 -3.50
N CYS A 142 -3.46 3.99 -4.48
CA CYS A 142 -3.29 4.40 -5.87
C CYS A 142 -4.20 3.55 -6.75
N SER A 143 -4.98 4.19 -7.59
CA SER A 143 -5.82 3.48 -8.55
C SER A 143 -4.96 2.76 -9.58
N ILE A 144 -5.53 1.75 -10.22
CA ILE A 144 -4.85 1.03 -11.30
C ILE A 144 -4.71 1.97 -12.51
N ASN A 145 -3.55 1.96 -13.15
CA ASN A 145 -3.17 2.89 -14.22
C ASN A 145 -3.23 4.35 -13.77
N GLY A 146 -2.99 4.58 -12.48
CA GLY A 146 -3.03 5.90 -11.90
C GLY A 146 -1.72 6.30 -11.25
N SER A 147 -1.73 7.47 -10.64
CA SER A 147 -0.59 7.98 -9.90
C SER A 147 -1.08 8.84 -8.75
N ILE A 148 -0.27 8.89 -7.70
CA ILE A 148 -0.52 9.78 -6.57
C ILE A 148 0.81 10.36 -6.12
N ASP A 149 0.83 11.65 -5.85
CA ASP A 149 2.01 12.35 -5.39
C ASP A 149 2.17 12.21 -3.88
N TYR A 150 3.25 12.73 -3.36
CA TYR A 150 3.53 12.68 -1.93
C TYR A 150 2.39 13.31 -1.12
N LEU A 151 1.91 12.56 -0.15
CA LEU A 151 0.95 13.03 0.83
C LEU A 151 1.50 12.74 2.22
N TYR A 152 1.53 13.77 3.04
CA TYR A 152 1.89 13.65 4.45
C TYR A 152 0.58 13.72 5.23
N ASN A 153 0.16 12.56 5.73
CA ASN A 153 -1.09 12.49 6.49
C ASN A 153 -0.82 12.91 7.93
N ASP A 154 -1.32 14.05 8.29
CA ASP A 154 -1.17 14.59 9.65
C ASP A 154 -2.14 13.93 10.62
#